data_11eef080973b1866f8b36575f3bbdefa
#
_entry.id   11eef080973b1866f8b36575f3bbdefa
#
_cell.length_a   1.000
_cell.length_b   1.000
_cell.length_c   1.000
_cell.angle_alpha   90.00
_cell.angle_beta   90.00
_cell.angle_gamma   90.00
#
_symmetry.space_group_name_H-M   'P 1'
#
loop_
_entity.id
_entity.type
_entity.pdbx_description
1 polymer ?
#
loop_
_entity_poly.entity_id
_entity_poly.type
_entity_poly.pdbx_seq_one_letter_code
_entity_poly.pdbx_strand_id
1 'polypeptide(L)'
;MFKAVAGYYKDNERLRLLVKIIAVWLISRAVMLLMVPVMNLIADEPHQWLYYMNPWDAEWYKGIVENGYQPPKSSGMASWAFFPLYPLVCMAVRLVTMESIDTYAVGMTVSNICIIIAV
;
A
#
# COMPACT_ATOMS: atom_id res chain seq x y z
N MET A 1 24.93 10.56 -25.96
CA MET A 1 24.20 9.67 -25.05
C MET A 1 22.75 10.12 -24.84
N PHE A 2 22.43 11.32 -24.36
CA PHE A 2 21.05 11.82 -24.14
C PHE A 2 20.15 11.80 -25.39
N LYS A 3 20.66 12.19 -26.57
CA LYS A 3 19.87 12.16 -27.83
C LYS A 3 19.48 10.74 -28.28
N ALA A 4 20.33 9.74 -28.03
CA ALA A 4 20.02 8.35 -28.35
C ALA A 4 18.94 7.77 -27.42
N VAL A 5 19.01 8.08 -26.12
CA VAL A 5 17.99 7.68 -25.15
C VAL A 5 16.65 8.36 -25.45
N ALA A 6 16.66 9.64 -25.80
CA ALA A 6 15.45 10.38 -26.16
C ALA A 6 14.81 9.84 -27.46
N GLY A 7 15.62 9.43 -28.45
CA GLY A 7 15.14 8.77 -29.66
C GLY A 7 14.49 7.43 -29.36
N TYR A 8 15.16 6.56 -28.59
CA TYR A 8 14.64 5.26 -28.18
C TYR A 8 13.31 5.38 -27.41
N TYR A 9 13.22 6.35 -26.51
CA TYR A 9 11.98 6.64 -25.76
C TYR A 9 10.85 7.07 -26.70
N LYS A 10 11.14 7.91 -27.69
CA LYS A 10 10.14 8.40 -28.65
C LYS A 10 9.57 7.29 -29.52
N ASP A 11 10.39 6.34 -29.92
CA ASP A 11 10.05 5.26 -30.86
C ASP A 11 9.41 4.05 -30.17
N ASN A 12 9.53 3.94 -28.81
CA ASN A 12 9.01 2.81 -28.06
C ASN A 12 7.74 3.19 -27.29
N GLU A 13 6.58 2.82 -27.85
CA GLU A 13 5.28 3.12 -27.24
C GLU A 13 5.08 2.49 -25.86
N ARG A 14 5.53 1.24 -25.70
CA ARG A 14 5.44 0.53 -24.41
C ARG A 14 6.26 1.23 -23.33
N LEU A 15 7.47 1.67 -23.67
CA LEU A 15 8.32 2.42 -22.74
C LEU A 15 7.68 3.75 -22.33
N ARG A 16 7.05 4.46 -23.26
CA ARG A 16 6.31 5.70 -22.96
C ARG A 16 5.14 5.47 -22.03
N LEU A 17 4.39 4.38 -22.24
CA LEU A 17 3.29 4.00 -21.35
C LEU A 17 3.79 3.68 -19.96
N LEU A 18 4.82 2.84 -19.83
CA LEU A 18 5.41 2.49 -18.54
C LEU A 18 5.90 3.73 -17.78
N VAL A 19 6.60 4.64 -18.46
CA VAL A 19 7.08 5.88 -17.81
C VAL A 19 5.91 6.75 -17.35
N LYS A 20 4.83 6.88 -18.13
CA LYS A 20 3.63 7.62 -17.72
C LYS A 20 2.96 6.98 -16.50
N ILE A 21 2.83 5.67 -16.48
CA ILE A 21 2.21 4.95 -15.36
C ILE A 21 3.03 5.11 -14.09
N ILE A 22 4.36 4.92 -14.18
CA ILE A 22 5.27 5.13 -13.04
C ILE A 22 5.20 6.59 -12.56
N ALA A 23 5.17 7.56 -13.48
CA ALA A 23 5.06 8.97 -13.11
C ALA A 23 3.76 9.28 -12.37
N VAL A 24 2.61 8.80 -12.87
CA VAL A 24 1.31 8.96 -12.21
C VAL A 24 1.32 8.29 -10.84
N TRP A 25 1.88 7.07 -10.74
CA TRP A 25 2.01 6.37 -9.47
C TRP A 25 2.86 7.17 -8.47
N LEU A 26 4.05 7.65 -8.88
CA LEU A 26 4.92 8.47 -8.02
C LEU A 26 4.24 9.76 -7.58
N ILE A 27 3.55 10.45 -8.48
CA ILE A 27 2.81 11.68 -8.17
C ILE A 27 1.72 11.39 -7.14
N SER A 28 0.96 10.29 -7.31
CA SER A 28 -0.07 9.91 -6.36
C SER A 28 0.49 9.64 -4.96
N ARG A 29 1.67 9.00 -4.87
CA ARG A 29 2.35 8.76 -3.57
C ARG A 29 2.87 10.06 -2.96
N ALA A 30 3.45 10.93 -3.78
CA ALA A 30 3.91 12.25 -3.31
C ALA A 30 2.74 13.09 -2.74
N VAL A 31 1.60 13.11 -3.43
CA VAL A 31 0.39 13.80 -2.94
C VAL A 31 -0.08 13.21 -1.61
N MET A 32 -0.16 11.88 -1.49
CA MET A 32 -0.54 11.23 -0.23
C MET A 32 0.42 11.59 0.92
N LEU A 33 1.74 11.54 0.67
CA LEU A 33 2.72 11.91 1.69
C LEU A 33 2.64 13.38 2.09
N LEU A 34 2.36 14.28 1.16
CA LEU A 34 2.16 15.71 1.44
C LEU A 34 0.88 15.97 2.24
N MET A 35 -0.12 15.11 2.15
CA MET A 35 -1.34 15.23 2.95
C MET A 35 -1.13 14.91 4.43
N VAL A 36 -0.10 14.12 4.78
CA VAL A 36 0.17 13.76 6.18
C VAL A 36 0.39 14.98 7.09
N PRO A 37 1.32 15.92 6.76
CA PRO A 37 1.48 17.11 7.58
C PRO A 37 0.22 17.98 7.61
N VAL A 38 -0.54 18.06 6.52
CA VAL A 38 -1.80 18.79 6.47
C VAL A 38 -2.83 18.17 7.44
N MET A 39 -2.96 16.85 7.41
CA MET A 39 -3.86 16.14 8.34
C MET A 39 -3.45 16.34 9.80
N ASN A 40 -2.15 16.32 10.10
CA ASN A 40 -1.65 16.58 11.45
C ASN A 40 -1.89 18.02 11.94
N LEU A 41 -2.01 18.98 11.01
CA LEU A 41 -2.33 20.37 11.37
C LEU A 41 -3.79 20.57 11.76
N ILE A 42 -4.71 19.73 11.26
CA ILE A 42 -6.15 19.85 11.48
C ILE A 42 -6.70 18.79 12.44
N ALA A 43 -5.91 17.79 12.78
CA ALA A 43 -6.30 16.73 13.71
C ALA A 43 -6.11 17.18 15.16
N ASP A 44 -7.04 16.84 16.03
CA ASP A 44 -6.94 17.10 17.48
C ASP A 44 -5.73 16.36 18.10
N GLU A 45 -5.46 15.16 17.57
CA GLU A 45 -4.29 14.36 17.96
C GLU A 45 -3.48 13.98 16.72
N PRO A 46 -2.19 14.39 16.63
CA PRO A 46 -1.34 14.02 15.52
C PRO A 46 -0.97 12.55 15.56
N HIS A 47 -1.10 11.87 14.44
CA HIS A 47 -0.75 10.47 14.28
C HIS A 47 0.49 10.29 13.41
N GLN A 48 1.12 9.12 13.50
CA GLN A 48 2.22 8.75 12.61
C GLN A 48 1.71 8.61 11.18
N TRP A 49 2.59 8.86 10.21
CA TRP A 49 2.25 8.83 8.78
C TRP A 49 1.63 7.49 8.33
N LEU A 50 2.04 6.36 8.91
CA LEU A 50 1.47 5.04 8.61
C LEU A 50 -0.03 4.95 8.95
N TYR A 51 -0.48 5.63 9.99
CA TYR A 51 -1.90 5.68 10.37
C TYR A 51 -2.74 6.32 9.25
N TYR A 52 -2.31 7.46 8.71
CA TYR A 52 -3.03 8.14 7.64
C TYR A 52 -2.98 7.41 6.29
N MET A 53 -1.94 6.60 6.08
CA MET A 53 -1.78 5.81 4.84
C MET A 53 -2.61 4.51 4.82
N ASN A 54 -3.14 4.10 5.97
CA ASN A 54 -3.88 2.85 6.14
C ASN A 54 -5.24 3.08 6.80
N PRO A 55 -6.14 3.88 6.18
CA PRO A 55 -7.46 4.13 6.74
C PRO A 55 -8.41 2.93 6.58
N TRP A 56 -9.48 2.91 7.38
CA TRP A 56 -10.65 2.07 7.21
C TRP A 56 -10.35 0.56 7.34
N ASP A 57 -10.50 -0.20 6.25
CA ASP A 57 -10.36 -1.66 6.23
C ASP A 57 -8.93 -2.15 6.51
N ALA A 58 -7.93 -1.28 6.47
CA ALA A 58 -6.54 -1.61 6.79
C ALA A 58 -6.39 -2.18 8.21
N GLU A 59 -7.17 -1.68 9.18
CA GLU A 59 -7.20 -2.22 10.55
C GLU A 59 -7.72 -3.66 10.60
N TRP A 60 -8.74 -3.98 9.79
CA TRP A 60 -9.25 -5.34 9.68
C TRP A 60 -8.22 -6.30 9.10
N TYR A 61 -7.58 -5.90 8.00
CA TYR A 61 -6.51 -6.69 7.39
C TYR A 61 -5.32 -6.87 8.34
N LYS A 62 -4.92 -5.81 9.05
CA LYS A 62 -3.89 -5.90 10.08
C LYS A 62 -4.28 -6.91 11.16
N GLY A 63 -5.49 -6.81 11.69
CA GLY A 63 -6.01 -7.73 12.70
C GLY A 63 -5.99 -9.19 12.23
N ILE A 64 -6.35 -9.45 10.96
CA ILE A 64 -6.30 -10.79 10.37
C ILE A 64 -4.85 -11.28 10.24
N VAL A 65 -3.94 -10.42 9.80
CA VAL A 65 -2.51 -10.78 9.63
C VAL A 65 -1.86 -11.11 10.97
N GLU A 66 -2.20 -10.39 12.03
CA GLU A 66 -1.59 -10.56 13.35
C GLU A 66 -2.24 -11.66 14.20
N ASN A 67 -3.57 -11.85 14.08
CA ASN A 67 -4.35 -12.68 14.99
C ASN A 67 -5.16 -13.77 14.28
N GLY A 68 -5.12 -13.82 12.94
CA GLY A 68 -5.98 -14.69 12.15
C GLY A 68 -7.43 -14.22 12.10
N TYR A 69 -8.28 -15.01 11.45
CA TYR A 69 -9.72 -14.75 11.38
C TYR A 69 -10.38 -14.96 12.73
N GLN A 70 -11.06 -13.93 13.21
CA GLN A 70 -11.74 -13.95 14.49
C GLN A 70 -13.27 -14.13 14.32
N PRO A 71 -13.93 -14.87 15.23
CA PRO A 71 -15.38 -14.98 15.22
C PRO A 71 -16.05 -13.62 15.41
N PRO A 72 -17.35 -13.49 15.04
CA PRO A 72 -18.09 -12.26 15.24
C PRO A 72 -18.08 -11.83 16.71
N LYS A 73 -17.75 -10.57 16.93
CA LYS A 73 -17.92 -9.94 18.25
C LYS A 73 -19.41 -9.64 18.52
N SER A 74 -19.74 -9.29 19.75
CA SER A 74 -21.11 -8.89 20.15
C SER A 74 -21.71 -7.76 19.28
N SER A 75 -20.86 -6.97 18.61
CA SER A 75 -21.25 -5.92 17.66
C SER A 75 -21.74 -6.45 16.28
N GLY A 76 -21.69 -7.77 16.04
CA GLY A 76 -22.02 -8.38 14.76
C GLY A 76 -20.93 -8.23 13.67
N MET A 77 -19.89 -7.46 13.93
CA MET A 77 -18.76 -7.31 12.97
C MET A 77 -17.82 -8.51 13.04
N ALA A 78 -17.42 -9.03 11.89
CA ALA A 78 -16.53 -10.18 11.77
C ALA A 78 -15.50 -9.97 10.67
N SER A 79 -14.30 -10.51 10.88
CA SER A 79 -13.21 -10.47 9.89
C SER A 79 -13.47 -11.37 8.66
N TRP A 80 -14.50 -12.21 8.68
CA TRP A 80 -14.80 -13.19 7.62
C TRP A 80 -15.31 -12.56 6.31
N ALA A 81 -15.69 -11.27 6.34
CA ALA A 81 -16.04 -10.52 5.14
C ALA A 81 -14.83 -10.20 4.24
N PHE A 82 -13.62 -10.31 4.79
CA PHE A 82 -12.39 -9.94 4.10
C PHE A 82 -11.76 -11.12 3.38
N PHE A 83 -11.42 -10.91 2.11
CA PHE A 83 -10.89 -11.97 1.24
C PHE A 83 -9.50 -12.45 1.73
N PRO A 84 -9.25 -13.76 1.81
CA PRO A 84 -8.08 -14.29 2.50
C PRO A 84 -6.75 -14.10 1.76
N LEU A 85 -6.74 -13.93 0.43
CA LEU A 85 -5.49 -13.91 -0.35
C LEU A 85 -4.55 -12.80 0.11
N TYR A 86 -5.06 -11.59 0.27
CA TYR A 86 -4.24 -10.44 0.66
C TYR A 86 -3.61 -10.61 2.05
N PRO A 87 -4.35 -10.91 3.12
CA PRO A 87 -3.74 -11.14 4.43
C PRO A 87 -2.81 -12.34 4.47
N LEU A 88 -3.06 -13.41 3.70
CA LEU A 88 -2.14 -14.56 3.60
C LEU A 88 -0.80 -14.17 2.98
N VAL A 89 -0.80 -13.34 1.93
CA VAL A 89 0.45 -12.81 1.35
C VAL A 89 1.18 -11.93 2.36
N CYS A 90 0.48 -11.06 3.08
CA CYS A 90 1.08 -10.24 4.13
C CYS A 90 1.66 -11.07 5.27
N MET A 91 0.96 -12.13 5.71
CA MET A 91 1.48 -13.10 6.70
C MET A 91 2.77 -13.75 6.20
N ALA A 92 2.80 -14.22 4.96
CA ALA A 92 4.00 -14.85 4.38
C ALA A 92 5.18 -13.88 4.37
N VAL A 93 4.97 -12.61 4.00
CA VAL A 93 6.02 -11.58 4.03
C VAL A 93 6.50 -11.34 5.47
N ARG A 94 5.60 -11.24 6.45
CA ARG A 94 5.97 -11.07 7.86
C ARG A 94 6.79 -12.24 8.39
N LEU A 95 6.42 -13.48 8.06
CA LEU A 95 7.18 -14.67 8.46
C LEU A 95 8.60 -14.63 7.88
N VAL A 96 8.76 -14.29 6.59
CA VAL A 96 10.08 -14.17 5.95
C VAL A 96 10.92 -13.07 6.57
N THR A 97 10.31 -11.97 6.98
CA THR A 97 11.00 -10.85 7.64
C THR A 97 11.13 -11.01 9.15
N MET A 98 10.81 -12.20 9.69
CA MET A 98 10.84 -12.50 11.13
C MET A 98 10.07 -11.45 11.96
N GLU A 99 8.95 -10.97 11.44
CA GLU A 99 8.08 -9.95 12.06
C GLU A 99 8.78 -8.61 12.38
N SER A 100 9.94 -8.37 11.80
CA SER A 100 10.72 -7.14 12.05
C SER A 100 10.13 -5.89 11.39
N ILE A 101 9.15 -6.07 10.48
CA ILE A 101 8.51 -4.97 9.75
C ILE A 101 7.06 -4.80 10.26
N ASP A 102 6.67 -3.56 10.47
CA ASP A 102 5.30 -3.21 10.86
C ASP A 102 4.27 -3.73 9.84
N THR A 103 3.14 -4.24 10.34
CA THR A 103 2.11 -4.89 9.50
C THR A 103 1.52 -3.92 8.46
N TYR A 104 1.34 -2.65 8.78
CA TYR A 104 0.88 -1.65 7.81
C TYR A 104 1.91 -1.42 6.71
N ALA A 105 3.20 -1.36 7.06
CA ALA A 105 4.27 -1.21 6.07
C ALA A 105 4.34 -2.42 5.13
N VAL A 106 4.14 -3.63 5.65
CA VAL A 106 4.01 -4.85 4.84
C VAL A 106 2.82 -4.75 3.89
N GLY A 107 1.64 -4.40 4.41
CA GLY A 107 0.42 -4.26 3.60
C GLY A 107 0.57 -3.23 2.48
N MET A 108 1.12 -2.06 2.78
CA MET A 108 1.43 -1.03 1.79
C MET A 108 2.40 -1.53 0.71
N THR A 109 3.45 -2.23 1.11
CA THR A 109 4.46 -2.76 0.18
C THR A 109 3.84 -3.79 -0.75
N VAL A 110 3.09 -4.76 -0.23
CA VAL A 110 2.37 -5.77 -1.02
C VAL A 110 1.42 -5.10 -2.02
N SER A 111 0.60 -4.15 -1.58
CA SER A 111 -0.33 -3.43 -2.46
C SER A 111 0.38 -2.69 -3.57
N ASN A 112 1.49 -1.99 -3.27
CA ASN A 112 2.26 -1.26 -4.28
C ASN A 112 2.96 -2.19 -5.28
N ILE A 113 3.48 -3.34 -4.84
CA ILE A 113 4.05 -4.36 -5.71
C ILE A 113 2.97 -4.92 -6.64
N CYS A 114 1.77 -5.25 -6.12
CA CYS A 114 0.66 -5.72 -6.92
C CYS A 114 0.24 -4.72 -8.01
N ILE A 115 0.20 -3.43 -7.69
CA ILE A 115 -0.09 -2.38 -8.67
C ILE A 115 0.96 -2.36 -9.78
N ILE A 116 2.25 -2.45 -9.45
CA ILE A 116 3.33 -2.44 -10.43
C ILE A 116 3.29 -3.69 -11.34
N ILE A 117 2.93 -4.85 -10.79
CA ILE A 117 2.81 -6.09 -11.56
C ILE A 117 1.59 -6.07 -12.48
N ALA A 118 0.49 -5.42 -12.07
CA ALA A 118 -0.77 -5.36 -12.82
C ALA A 118 -0.73 -4.42 -14.04
N VAL A 119 0.32 -3.63 -14.19
CA VAL A 119 0.55 -2.66 -15.26
C VAL A 119 1.49 -3.18 -16.33
#